data_29fc447fa0f1af666baffbd116e811a9
#
_entry.id   29fc447fa0f1af666baffbd116e811a9
#
_cell.length_a   1.000
_cell.length_b   1.000
_cell.length_c   1.000
_cell.angle_alpha   90.00
_cell.angle_beta   90.00
_cell.angle_gamma   90.00
#
_symmetry.space_group_name_H-M   'P 1'
#
loop_
_entity.id
_entity.type
_entity.pdbx_description
1 polymer ?
#
loop_
_entity_poly.entity_id
_entity_poly.type
_entity_poly.pdbx_seq_one_letter_code
_entity_poly.pdbx_strand_id
1 'polypeptide(L)'
;MAERSLAGGKLQVRELRGDAVTIGPEHVEAQESTVTAIDIALEPDETMIGKAKAANATLLQNFPKGFSLDATHHPHVSIFAGFVPTADLPKVYAEADKILAKENYTAWKLTALKYYYIPLGPIGLGGIVVKPTPDLLRLQRELIDAVGPFTVKTATAAAFYTTPTEPDIHPSVIDYIAAFMPDHSGKNFSPHVTIGVGTTAFLDAMLAEPFTDFTFSPASASVYQFGDFGAARNRLKVFAPKR
;
A
#
# COMPACT_ATOMS: atom_id res chain seq x y z
N MET A 1 -23.41 -58.85 -51.99
CA MET A 1 -22.06 -59.24 -52.47
C MET A 1 -21.05 -58.86 -51.42
N ALA A 2 -20.33 -59.87 -51.02
CA ALA A 2 -19.03 -59.93 -50.29
C ALA A 2 -18.94 -59.13 -48.99
N GLU A 3 -19.04 -59.79 -47.85
CA GLU A 3 -18.10 -60.66 -47.16
C GLU A 3 -16.67 -60.13 -47.03
N ARG A 4 -16.23 -59.91 -45.81
CA ARG A 4 -15.16 -60.60 -45.04
C ARG A 4 -14.75 -59.76 -43.84
N SER A 5 -14.51 -60.24 -42.77
CA SER A 5 -13.98 -61.38 -42.05
C SER A 5 -13.26 -60.90 -40.80
N LEU A 6 -13.59 -61.59 -39.75
CA LEU A 6 -13.00 -61.56 -38.40
C LEU A 6 -11.49 -61.71 -38.39
N ALA A 7 -10.83 -60.99 -37.51
CA ALA A 7 -9.63 -61.48 -36.83
C ALA A 7 -9.63 -61.00 -35.37
N GLY A 8 -9.72 -61.96 -34.48
CA GLY A 8 -9.71 -61.73 -33.03
C GLY A 8 -8.34 -61.35 -32.52
N GLY A 9 -8.33 -60.43 -31.61
CA GLY A 9 -7.21 -60.08 -30.79
C GLY A 9 -7.62 -60.15 -29.32
N LYS A 10 -7.11 -61.16 -28.61
CA LYS A 10 -7.29 -61.34 -27.18
C LYS A 10 -6.70 -60.11 -26.46
N LEU A 11 -7.54 -59.37 -25.76
CA LEU A 11 -7.09 -58.40 -24.73
C LEU A 11 -6.55 -59.23 -23.54
N GLN A 12 -5.25 -59.15 -23.30
CA GLN A 12 -4.68 -59.52 -22.02
C GLN A 12 -4.89 -58.36 -21.03
N VAL A 13 -5.69 -58.61 -20.01
CA VAL A 13 -5.82 -57.73 -18.85
C VAL A 13 -4.55 -57.89 -18.03
N ARG A 14 -3.71 -56.88 -18.03
CA ARG A 14 -2.56 -56.74 -17.13
C ARG A 14 -3.05 -56.02 -15.87
N GLU A 15 -3.14 -56.78 -14.77
CA GLU A 15 -3.35 -56.18 -13.46
C GLU A 15 -2.18 -55.26 -13.14
N LEU A 16 -2.43 -53.97 -13.08
CA LEU A 16 -1.53 -52.98 -12.48
C LEU A 16 -1.79 -52.99 -10.98
N ARG A 17 -0.85 -53.51 -10.21
CA ARG A 17 -0.79 -53.36 -8.75
C ARG A 17 -0.75 -51.89 -8.46
N GLY A 18 -1.72 -51.40 -7.69
CA GLY A 18 -1.79 -50.04 -7.21
C GLY A 18 -0.74 -49.77 -6.15
N ASP A 19 0.29 -49.03 -6.52
CA ASP A 19 1.06 -48.28 -5.54
C ASP A 19 0.33 -46.95 -5.33
N ALA A 20 -0.26 -46.80 -4.14
CA ALA A 20 -0.85 -45.57 -3.72
C ALA A 20 0.26 -44.53 -3.58
N VAL A 21 0.37 -43.61 -4.55
CA VAL A 21 1.18 -42.41 -4.43
C VAL A 21 0.47 -41.52 -3.43
N THR A 22 0.96 -41.49 -2.20
CA THR A 22 0.54 -40.52 -1.20
C THR A 22 1.11 -39.14 -1.64
N ILE A 23 0.29 -38.33 -2.28
CA ILE A 23 0.61 -36.93 -2.51
C ILE A 23 0.52 -36.24 -1.14
N GLY A 24 1.67 -36.07 -0.48
CA GLY A 24 1.78 -35.21 0.68
C GLY A 24 1.40 -33.78 0.29
N PRO A 25 0.96 -32.94 1.25
CA PRO A 25 0.70 -31.53 0.94
C PRO A 25 1.99 -30.92 0.39
N GLU A 26 1.96 -30.54 -0.89
CA GLU A 26 3.00 -29.67 -1.44
C GLU A 26 3.00 -28.40 -0.60
N HIS A 27 4.01 -28.22 0.22
CA HIS A 27 4.35 -26.93 0.77
C HIS A 27 4.75 -26.06 -0.43
N VAL A 28 3.79 -25.31 -0.94
CA VAL A 28 4.12 -24.17 -1.79
C VAL A 28 4.85 -23.20 -0.87
N GLU A 29 6.17 -23.26 -0.85
CA GLU A 29 6.99 -22.19 -0.30
C GLU A 29 6.59 -20.92 -1.05
N ALA A 30 5.99 -19.98 -0.33
CA ALA A 30 5.71 -18.66 -0.88
C ALA A 30 7.07 -18.09 -1.32
N GLN A 31 7.27 -17.97 -2.62
CA GLN A 31 8.49 -17.41 -3.19
C GLN A 31 8.64 -16.01 -2.63
N GLU A 32 9.64 -15.78 -1.76
CA GLU A 32 9.89 -14.45 -1.21
C GLU A 32 10.05 -13.47 -2.35
N SER A 33 9.28 -12.38 -2.31
CA SER A 33 9.34 -11.35 -3.35
C SER A 33 10.74 -10.73 -3.35
N THR A 34 11.36 -10.67 -4.52
CA THR A 34 12.64 -10.01 -4.71
C THR A 34 12.54 -8.49 -4.71
N VAL A 35 11.32 -7.96 -4.75
CA VAL A 35 11.00 -6.51 -4.74
C VAL A 35 9.96 -6.22 -3.68
N THR A 36 10.13 -5.12 -2.96
CA THR A 36 9.20 -4.64 -1.93
C THR A 36 8.66 -3.27 -2.35
N ALA A 37 7.33 -3.12 -2.34
CA ALA A 37 6.66 -1.83 -2.51
C ALA A 37 6.71 -1.09 -1.16
N ILE A 38 7.46 0.01 -1.09
CA ILE A 38 7.69 0.74 0.16
C ILE A 38 7.07 2.13 0.16
N ASP A 39 6.67 2.55 1.36
CA ASP A 39 6.30 3.91 1.73
C ASP A 39 7.23 4.43 2.81
N ILE A 40 7.87 5.58 2.61
CA ILE A 40 8.50 6.31 3.71
C ILE A 40 7.52 7.40 4.11
N ALA A 41 6.94 7.25 5.29
CA ALA A 41 5.79 8.01 5.73
C ALA A 41 6.01 8.72 7.05
N LEU A 42 5.33 9.85 7.24
CA LEU A 42 5.13 10.48 8.53
C LEU A 42 3.85 9.95 9.17
N GLU A 43 3.96 9.43 10.37
CA GLU A 43 2.83 9.01 11.19
C GLU A 43 2.28 10.23 11.94
N PRO A 44 0.99 10.54 11.83
CA PRO A 44 0.43 11.71 12.50
C PRO A 44 0.21 11.50 14.00
N ASP A 45 0.00 12.60 14.73
CA ASP A 45 -0.40 12.60 16.13
C ASP A 45 -1.87 12.18 16.33
N GLU A 46 -2.27 12.03 17.60
CA GLU A 46 -3.62 11.61 17.98
C GLU A 46 -4.72 12.55 17.46
N THR A 47 -4.41 13.81 17.16
CA THR A 47 -5.38 14.76 16.59
C THR A 47 -5.83 14.30 15.21
N MET A 48 -4.89 14.01 14.31
CA MET A 48 -5.22 13.51 12.98
C MET A 48 -5.73 12.07 13.04
N ILE A 49 -5.13 11.21 13.87
CA ILE A 49 -5.57 9.82 14.04
C ILE A 49 -7.04 9.76 14.44
N GLY A 50 -7.46 10.56 15.42
CA GLY A 50 -8.85 10.62 15.87
C GLY A 50 -9.81 11.08 14.76
N LYS A 51 -9.45 12.12 14.01
CA LYS A 51 -10.24 12.61 12.87
C LYS A 51 -10.34 11.59 11.74
N ALA A 52 -9.21 10.97 11.38
CA ALA A 52 -9.16 9.95 10.33
C ALA A 52 -9.99 8.71 10.69
N LYS A 53 -9.89 8.21 11.93
CA LYS A 53 -10.68 7.07 12.42
C LYS A 53 -12.18 7.37 12.49
N ALA A 54 -12.57 8.58 12.90
CA ALA A 54 -13.97 8.97 12.91
C ALA A 54 -14.56 8.99 11.49
N ALA A 55 -13.84 9.57 10.52
CA ALA A 55 -14.25 9.54 9.12
C ALA A 55 -14.27 8.13 8.55
N ASN A 56 -13.27 7.29 8.88
CA ASN A 56 -13.22 5.88 8.47
C ASN A 56 -14.41 5.09 8.98
N ALA A 57 -14.81 5.27 10.24
CA ALA A 57 -16.00 4.60 10.79
C ALA A 57 -17.27 4.94 10.00
N THR A 58 -17.41 6.19 9.56
CA THR A 58 -18.54 6.61 8.73
C THR A 58 -18.47 5.98 7.32
N LEU A 59 -17.29 5.90 6.73
CA LEU A 59 -17.09 5.21 5.44
C LEU A 59 -17.41 3.72 5.54
N LEU A 60 -17.00 3.05 6.61
CA LEU A 60 -17.32 1.63 6.83
C LEU A 60 -18.81 1.35 7.00
N GLN A 61 -19.58 2.29 7.54
CA GLN A 61 -21.05 2.18 7.57
C GLN A 61 -21.64 2.24 6.16
N ASN A 62 -21.08 3.07 5.28
CA ASN A 62 -21.50 3.19 3.89
C ASN A 62 -21.00 2.01 3.02
N PHE A 63 -19.73 1.62 3.20
CA PHE A 63 -19.08 0.55 2.45
C PHE A 63 -18.34 -0.42 3.38
N PRO A 64 -19.04 -1.43 3.95
CA PRO A 64 -18.46 -2.37 4.93
C PRO A 64 -17.32 -3.27 4.38
N LYS A 65 -17.15 -3.32 3.05
CA LYS A 65 -16.05 -4.02 2.39
C LYS A 65 -14.75 -3.20 2.35
N GLY A 66 -14.76 -1.99 2.85
CA GLY A 66 -13.56 -1.17 3.04
C GLY A 66 -12.69 -1.71 4.19
N PHE A 67 -11.58 -1.04 4.43
CA PHE A 67 -10.66 -1.40 5.53
C PHE A 67 -10.83 -0.48 6.74
N SER A 68 -10.55 -1.00 7.93
CA SER A 68 -10.49 -0.22 9.17
C SER A 68 -9.13 0.42 9.37
N LEU A 69 -9.09 1.68 9.83
CA LEU A 69 -7.85 2.29 10.32
C LEU A 69 -7.53 1.78 11.73
N ASP A 70 -6.62 0.84 11.82
CA ASP A 70 -6.25 0.14 13.05
C ASP A 70 -4.74 -0.15 13.12
N ALA A 71 -4.33 -1.17 13.87
CA ALA A 71 -2.94 -1.59 13.98
C ALA A 71 -2.37 -2.26 12.72
N THR A 72 -3.21 -2.50 11.70
CA THR A 72 -2.83 -3.14 10.43
C THR A 72 -2.98 -2.24 9.22
N HIS A 73 -3.65 -1.09 9.37
CA HIS A 73 -3.82 -0.05 8.36
C HIS A 73 -3.56 1.30 9.03
N HIS A 74 -2.31 1.74 8.96
CA HIS A 74 -1.86 2.91 9.70
C HIS A 74 -2.21 4.22 8.99
N PRO A 75 -2.86 5.20 9.66
CA PRO A 75 -2.94 6.56 9.15
C PRO A 75 -1.54 7.14 8.95
N HIS A 76 -1.27 7.69 7.77
CA HIS A 76 0.06 8.18 7.43
C HIS A 76 0.00 9.27 6.35
N VAL A 77 1.08 10.02 6.22
CA VAL A 77 1.34 10.92 5.09
C VAL A 77 2.54 10.37 4.34
N SER A 78 2.34 9.82 3.15
CA SER A 78 3.41 9.34 2.29
C SER A 78 4.31 10.48 1.85
N ILE A 79 5.60 10.36 2.07
CA ILE A 79 6.61 11.31 1.59
C ILE A 79 7.36 10.75 0.39
N PHE A 80 7.60 9.45 0.39
CA PHE A 80 8.22 8.72 -0.70
C PHE A 80 7.54 7.38 -0.91
N ALA A 81 7.23 7.04 -2.15
CA ALA A 81 6.76 5.71 -2.52
C ALA A 81 7.58 5.16 -3.68
N GLY A 82 7.86 3.86 -3.66
CA GLY A 82 8.65 3.22 -4.71
C GLY A 82 8.80 1.72 -4.54
N PHE A 83 9.33 1.09 -5.57
CA PHE A 83 9.67 -0.33 -5.59
C PHE A 83 11.15 -0.50 -5.35
N VAL A 84 11.54 -1.26 -4.34
CA VAL A 84 12.94 -1.47 -3.96
C VAL A 84 13.26 -2.95 -3.99
N PRO A 85 14.40 -3.38 -4.58
CA PRO A 85 14.88 -4.74 -4.39
C PRO A 85 14.96 -5.04 -2.89
N THR A 86 14.35 -6.13 -2.45
CA THR A 86 14.26 -6.47 -1.02
C THR A 86 15.63 -6.52 -0.34
N ALA A 87 16.65 -6.94 -1.08
CA ALA A 87 18.04 -6.96 -0.61
C ALA A 87 18.64 -5.55 -0.36
N ASP A 88 18.08 -4.50 -0.96
CA ASP A 88 18.55 -3.12 -0.81
C ASP A 88 17.83 -2.34 0.29
N LEU A 89 16.80 -2.92 0.94
CA LEU A 89 16.08 -2.29 2.05
C LEU A 89 17.02 -1.74 3.15
N PRO A 90 18.07 -2.45 3.60
CA PRO A 90 18.98 -1.91 4.60
C PRO A 90 19.69 -0.61 4.16
N LYS A 91 20.00 -0.47 2.85
CA LYS A 91 20.58 0.76 2.29
C LYS A 91 19.57 1.90 2.30
N VAL A 92 18.33 1.62 1.88
CA VAL A 92 17.22 2.58 1.93
C VAL A 92 16.99 3.08 3.36
N TYR A 93 16.98 2.18 4.34
CA TYR A 93 16.82 2.56 5.75
C TYR A 93 17.95 3.48 6.22
N ALA A 94 19.19 3.19 5.83
CA ALA A 94 20.34 4.00 6.21
C ALA A 94 20.30 5.40 5.58
N GLU A 95 19.90 5.52 4.32
CA GLU A 95 19.78 6.83 3.66
C GLU A 95 18.60 7.64 4.22
N ALA A 96 17.44 7.01 4.42
CA ALA A 96 16.30 7.66 5.04
C ALA A 96 16.61 8.15 6.47
N ASP A 97 17.30 7.35 7.27
CA ASP A 97 17.70 7.71 8.63
C ASP A 97 18.61 8.96 8.65
N LYS A 98 19.59 9.05 7.74
CA LYS A 98 20.46 10.23 7.62
C LYS A 98 19.71 11.52 7.35
N ILE A 99 18.59 11.45 6.61
CA ILE A 99 17.76 12.61 6.28
C ILE A 99 16.85 12.93 7.45
N LEU A 100 16.07 11.94 7.90
CA LEU A 100 15.09 12.13 8.98
C LEU A 100 15.73 12.54 10.31
N ALA A 101 16.95 12.08 10.60
CA ALA A 101 17.71 12.51 11.78
C ALA A 101 18.08 13.99 11.79
N LYS A 102 18.07 14.67 10.64
CA LYS A 102 18.33 16.13 10.56
C LYS A 102 17.06 16.95 10.79
N GLU A 103 15.89 16.34 10.63
CA GLU A 103 14.60 17.00 10.70
C GLU A 103 14.00 16.96 12.12
N ASN A 104 13.41 18.07 12.52
CA ASN A 104 12.60 18.14 13.73
C ASN A 104 11.11 18.07 13.34
N TYR A 105 10.73 17.02 12.60
CA TYR A 105 9.39 16.88 12.03
C TYR A 105 8.29 16.85 13.09
N THR A 106 8.57 16.41 14.30
CA THR A 106 7.59 16.39 15.40
C THR A 106 7.20 17.80 15.89
N ALA A 107 8.00 18.81 15.58
CA ALA A 107 7.67 20.20 15.87
C ALA A 107 6.86 20.88 14.73
N TRP A 108 6.73 20.24 13.57
CA TRP A 108 5.97 20.80 12.46
C TRP A 108 4.49 20.90 12.80
N LYS A 109 3.85 21.97 12.31
CA LYS A 109 2.41 22.16 12.38
C LYS A 109 1.85 22.05 10.98
N LEU A 110 1.31 20.87 10.68
CA LEU A 110 0.66 20.58 9.40
C LEU A 110 -0.82 20.94 9.48
N THR A 111 -1.39 21.42 8.38
CA THR A 111 -2.80 21.81 8.32
C THR A 111 -3.56 20.86 7.42
N ALA A 112 -4.61 20.27 7.94
CA ALA A 112 -5.62 19.52 7.18
C ALA A 112 -6.63 20.52 6.60
N LEU A 113 -6.93 20.43 5.29
CA LEU A 113 -7.68 21.45 4.56
C LEU A 113 -9.08 21.03 4.12
N LYS A 114 -9.24 19.77 3.70
CA LYS A 114 -10.49 19.28 3.10
C LYS A 114 -10.47 17.77 2.93
N TYR A 115 -11.64 17.20 2.71
CA TYR A 115 -11.76 15.85 2.15
C TYR A 115 -11.48 15.85 0.65
N TYR A 116 -11.07 14.73 0.13
CA TYR A 116 -10.97 14.41 -1.29
C TYR A 116 -11.16 12.91 -1.48
N TYR A 117 -11.28 12.45 -2.70
CA TYR A 117 -11.17 11.02 -3.00
C TYR A 117 -10.57 10.77 -4.39
N ILE A 118 -10.01 9.58 -4.56
CA ILE A 118 -9.56 9.04 -5.84
C ILE A 118 -10.65 8.09 -6.32
N PRO A 119 -11.30 8.37 -7.49
CA PRO A 119 -12.37 7.51 -8.00
C PRO A 119 -11.82 6.16 -8.48
N LEU A 120 -12.49 5.07 -8.12
CA LEU A 120 -12.21 3.69 -8.51
C LEU A 120 -13.50 3.04 -9.03
N GLY A 121 -14.08 3.60 -10.09
CA GLY A 121 -15.39 3.20 -10.61
C GLY A 121 -16.53 3.60 -9.68
N PRO A 122 -17.36 2.65 -9.18
CA PRO A 122 -18.50 2.96 -8.32
C PRO A 122 -18.12 3.29 -6.87
N ILE A 123 -16.86 3.10 -6.51
CA ILE A 123 -16.29 3.42 -5.20
C ILE A 123 -15.15 4.43 -5.35
N GLY A 124 -14.64 4.94 -4.25
CA GLY A 124 -13.47 5.80 -4.21
C GLY A 124 -12.67 5.62 -2.94
N LEU A 125 -11.41 5.98 -3.01
CA LEU A 125 -10.50 6.02 -1.89
C LEU A 125 -10.50 7.43 -1.30
N GLY A 126 -11.14 7.59 -0.16
CA GLY A 126 -11.27 8.88 0.54
C GLY A 126 -10.02 9.23 1.33
N GLY A 127 -9.76 10.53 1.45
CA GLY A 127 -8.64 11.05 2.21
C GLY A 127 -8.85 12.47 2.73
N ILE A 128 -7.98 12.88 3.63
CA ILE A 128 -7.87 14.25 4.14
C ILE A 128 -6.63 14.88 3.53
N VAL A 129 -6.81 15.95 2.77
CA VAL A 129 -5.71 16.70 2.15
C VAL A 129 -4.95 17.49 3.21
N VAL A 130 -3.63 17.39 3.19
CA VAL A 130 -2.72 18.14 4.03
C VAL A 130 -2.11 19.27 3.19
N LYS A 131 -1.99 20.46 3.76
CA LYS A 131 -1.36 21.60 3.08
C LYS A 131 0.13 21.31 2.84
N PRO A 132 0.61 21.32 1.59
CA PRO A 132 2.03 21.24 1.32
C PRO A 132 2.78 22.39 1.99
N THR A 133 3.81 22.08 2.76
CA THR A 133 4.69 23.08 3.38
C THR A 133 6.06 23.03 2.74
N PRO A 134 6.87 24.09 2.81
CA PRO A 134 8.27 24.06 2.35
C PRO A 134 9.07 22.91 2.97
N ASP A 135 8.81 22.57 4.23
CA ASP A 135 9.48 21.48 4.92
C ASP A 135 9.10 20.11 4.37
N LEU A 136 7.80 19.86 4.12
CA LEU A 136 7.34 18.64 3.47
C LEU A 136 7.93 18.47 2.06
N LEU A 137 7.93 19.54 1.26
CA LEU A 137 8.49 19.54 -0.09
C LEU A 137 10.00 19.31 -0.09
N ARG A 138 10.71 19.91 0.87
CA ARG A 138 12.16 19.68 1.05
C ARG A 138 12.42 18.23 1.43
N LEU A 139 11.74 17.71 2.45
CA LEU A 139 11.90 16.33 2.91
C LEU A 139 11.61 15.34 1.79
N GLN A 140 10.53 15.55 1.02
CA GLN A 140 10.21 14.69 -0.12
C GLN A 140 11.36 14.66 -1.13
N ARG A 141 11.86 15.84 -1.53
CA ARG A 141 12.95 15.93 -2.50
C ARG A 141 14.21 15.23 -2.00
N GLU A 142 14.61 15.47 -0.74
CA GLU A 142 15.81 14.86 -0.17
C GLU A 142 15.69 13.33 -0.09
N LEU A 143 14.50 12.80 0.26
CA LEU A 143 14.26 11.36 0.26
C LEU A 143 14.27 10.79 -1.16
N ILE A 144 13.69 11.47 -2.15
CA ILE A 144 13.72 11.03 -3.56
C ILE A 144 15.16 11.00 -4.06
N ASP A 145 15.94 12.03 -3.79
CA ASP A 145 17.34 12.12 -4.24
C ASP A 145 18.23 11.02 -3.63
N ALA A 146 17.97 10.67 -2.37
CA ALA A 146 18.78 9.68 -1.65
C ALA A 146 18.31 8.23 -1.86
N VAL A 147 17.01 7.99 -1.92
CA VAL A 147 16.40 6.65 -1.99
C VAL A 147 16.08 6.24 -3.43
N GLY A 148 15.74 7.20 -4.30
CA GLY A 148 15.41 6.95 -5.70
C GLY A 148 16.41 6.08 -6.45
N PRO A 149 17.73 6.24 -6.27
CA PRO A 149 18.74 5.38 -6.92
C PRO A 149 18.63 3.89 -6.58
N PHE A 150 17.97 3.50 -5.50
CA PHE A 150 17.75 2.11 -5.11
C PHE A 150 16.44 1.53 -5.64
N THR A 151 15.66 2.28 -6.41
CA THR A 151 14.37 1.82 -6.90
C THR A 151 14.46 1.11 -8.25
N VAL A 152 13.48 0.23 -8.48
CA VAL A 152 13.17 -0.32 -9.81
C VAL A 152 11.87 0.30 -10.33
N LYS A 153 11.72 0.35 -11.66
CA LYS A 153 10.61 1.08 -12.28
C LYS A 153 9.24 0.42 -12.09
N THR A 154 9.22 -0.90 -12.03
CA THR A 154 7.98 -1.68 -12.01
C THR A 154 8.10 -2.86 -11.06
N ALA A 155 6.95 -3.30 -10.54
CA ALA A 155 6.83 -4.54 -9.78
C ALA A 155 5.48 -5.19 -10.09
N THR A 156 5.22 -6.33 -9.45
CA THR A 156 3.93 -7.01 -9.47
C THR A 156 3.25 -6.93 -8.11
N ALA A 157 2.03 -7.45 -8.00
CA ALA A 157 1.33 -7.57 -6.73
C ALA A 157 2.15 -8.30 -5.64
N ALA A 158 3.09 -9.18 -6.01
CA ALA A 158 3.97 -9.86 -5.08
C ALA A 158 4.91 -8.94 -4.27
N ALA A 159 5.09 -7.67 -4.70
CA ALA A 159 5.87 -6.69 -3.94
C ALA A 159 5.13 -6.14 -2.71
N PHE A 160 3.83 -6.35 -2.63
CA PHE A 160 2.95 -5.78 -1.62
C PHE A 160 2.72 -6.76 -0.46
N TYR A 161 2.32 -6.20 0.67
CA TYR A 161 1.88 -6.98 1.81
C TYR A 161 0.44 -7.43 1.57
N THR A 162 0.21 -8.72 1.61
CA THR A 162 -1.11 -9.35 1.48
C THR A 162 -1.36 -10.30 2.65
N THR A 163 -2.63 -10.62 2.87
CA THR A 163 -3.06 -11.60 3.87
C THR A 163 -4.08 -12.55 3.24
N PRO A 164 -4.40 -13.69 3.86
CA PRO A 164 -5.46 -14.57 3.35
C PRO A 164 -6.83 -13.89 3.23
N THR A 165 -7.09 -12.85 4.02
CA THR A 165 -8.33 -12.07 3.97
C THR A 165 -8.27 -10.87 3.02
N GLU A 166 -7.08 -10.46 2.62
CA GLU A 166 -6.80 -9.36 1.68
C GLU A 166 -5.71 -9.80 0.71
N PRO A 167 -6.02 -10.76 -0.19
CA PRO A 167 -5.02 -11.39 -1.06
C PRO A 167 -4.70 -10.56 -2.31
N ASP A 168 -5.58 -9.64 -2.67
CA ASP A 168 -5.52 -8.93 -3.95
C ASP A 168 -4.92 -7.54 -3.79
N ILE A 169 -4.24 -7.08 -4.84
CA ILE A 169 -3.73 -5.72 -4.98
C ILE A 169 -4.35 -5.12 -6.24
N HIS A 170 -5.06 -4.01 -6.09
CA HIS A 170 -5.68 -3.34 -7.22
C HIS A 170 -4.60 -2.80 -8.18
N PRO A 171 -4.67 -3.04 -9.50
CA PRO A 171 -3.64 -2.64 -10.46
C PRO A 171 -3.29 -1.14 -10.40
N SER A 172 -4.28 -0.27 -10.15
CA SER A 172 -4.03 1.17 -10.06
C SER A 172 -3.09 1.57 -8.91
N VAL A 173 -2.97 0.75 -7.86
CA VAL A 173 -2.01 0.98 -6.77
C VAL A 173 -0.59 0.74 -7.26
N ILE A 174 -0.39 -0.30 -8.07
CA ILE A 174 0.91 -0.61 -8.68
C ILE A 174 1.34 0.53 -9.60
N ASP A 175 0.42 0.99 -10.47
CA ASP A 175 0.65 2.11 -11.39
C ASP A 175 0.94 3.41 -10.64
N TYR A 176 0.20 3.70 -9.57
CA TYR A 176 0.41 4.89 -8.74
C TYR A 176 1.81 4.92 -8.12
N ILE A 177 2.27 3.80 -7.56
CA ILE A 177 3.61 3.71 -6.95
C ILE A 177 4.71 3.84 -8.01
N ALA A 178 4.53 3.21 -9.19
CA ALA A 178 5.45 3.36 -10.32
C ALA A 178 5.56 4.83 -10.79
N ALA A 179 4.45 5.56 -10.75
CA ALA A 179 4.36 6.96 -11.16
C ALA A 179 4.66 7.96 -10.03
N PHE A 180 4.90 7.51 -8.79
CA PHE A 180 5.00 8.42 -7.65
C PHE A 180 6.10 9.47 -7.82
N MET A 181 7.31 9.05 -8.12
CA MET A 181 8.43 10.00 -8.26
C MET A 181 8.24 10.96 -9.44
N PRO A 182 7.90 10.53 -10.68
CA PRO A 182 7.77 11.43 -11.80
C PRO A 182 6.50 12.31 -11.74
N ASP A 183 5.38 11.78 -11.25
CA ASP A 183 4.07 12.40 -11.44
C ASP A 183 3.44 12.95 -10.15
N HIS A 184 3.85 12.47 -8.97
CA HIS A 184 3.25 12.83 -7.67
C HIS A 184 4.25 13.50 -6.71
N SER A 185 5.34 14.06 -7.24
CA SER A 185 6.36 14.75 -6.45
C SER A 185 6.52 16.22 -6.83
N GLY A 186 7.26 16.96 -6.03
CA GLY A 186 7.57 18.36 -6.24
C GLY A 186 6.31 19.24 -6.33
N LYS A 187 6.11 19.91 -7.46
CA LYS A 187 4.92 20.77 -7.68
C LYS A 187 3.59 20.01 -7.71
N ASN A 188 3.63 18.73 -7.99
CA ASN A 188 2.46 17.85 -8.05
C ASN A 188 2.23 17.11 -6.71
N PHE A 189 3.07 17.34 -5.71
CA PHE A 189 2.93 16.68 -4.42
C PHE A 189 1.65 17.12 -3.72
N SER A 190 0.78 16.16 -3.48
CA SER A 190 -0.49 16.33 -2.78
C SER A 190 -0.51 15.45 -1.53
N PRO A 191 0.13 15.89 -0.43
CA PRO A 191 0.15 15.11 0.80
C PRO A 191 -1.25 14.95 1.36
N HIS A 192 -1.55 13.76 1.86
CA HIS A 192 -2.86 13.42 2.40
C HIS A 192 -2.78 12.28 3.39
N VAL A 193 -3.84 12.10 4.15
CA VAL A 193 -4.06 10.91 4.98
C VAL A 193 -5.26 10.16 4.43
N THR A 194 -5.06 8.94 3.97
CA THR A 194 -6.14 8.06 3.51
C THR A 194 -7.04 7.68 4.70
N ILE A 195 -8.35 7.76 4.49
CA ILE A 195 -9.35 7.49 5.53
C ILE A 195 -10.26 6.29 5.24
N GLY A 196 -10.15 5.66 4.08
CA GLY A 196 -10.91 4.46 3.75
C GLY A 196 -11.61 4.53 2.41
N VAL A 197 -12.47 3.54 2.16
CA VAL A 197 -13.22 3.37 0.91
C VAL A 197 -14.69 3.68 1.14
N GLY A 198 -15.32 4.37 0.19
CA GLY A 198 -16.75 4.65 0.18
C GLY A 198 -17.34 4.54 -1.22
N THR A 199 -18.67 4.52 -1.34
CA THR A 199 -19.30 4.71 -2.65
C THR A 199 -19.07 6.12 -3.16
N THR A 200 -18.94 6.32 -4.47
CA THR A 200 -18.72 7.67 -5.04
C THR A 200 -19.83 8.64 -4.65
N ALA A 201 -21.09 8.19 -4.65
CA ALA A 201 -22.21 9.03 -4.23
C ALA A 201 -22.11 9.50 -2.77
N PHE A 202 -21.62 8.64 -1.87
CA PHE A 202 -21.40 9.01 -0.48
C PHE A 202 -20.21 9.97 -0.32
N LEU A 203 -19.13 9.71 -1.04
CA LEU A 203 -17.94 10.57 -1.03
C LEU A 203 -18.26 11.95 -1.61
N ASP A 204 -19.07 12.06 -2.68
CA ASP A 204 -19.53 13.33 -3.22
C ASP A 204 -20.35 14.12 -2.18
N ALA A 205 -21.24 13.45 -1.45
CA ALA A 205 -21.99 14.07 -0.36
C ALA A 205 -21.06 14.55 0.77
N MET A 206 -20.06 13.72 1.14
CA MET A 206 -19.05 14.08 2.15
C MET A 206 -18.21 15.30 1.73
N LEU A 207 -17.88 15.43 0.45
CA LEU A 207 -17.15 16.59 -0.07
C LEU A 207 -18.00 17.88 -0.06
N ALA A 208 -19.31 17.75 -0.12
CA ALA A 208 -20.24 18.89 -0.05
C ALA A 208 -20.42 19.44 1.37
N GLU A 209 -20.09 18.65 2.39
CA GLU A 209 -20.17 19.10 3.78
C GLU A 209 -19.03 20.09 4.12
N PRO A 210 -19.30 21.09 4.98
CA PRO A 210 -18.26 22.01 5.42
C PRO A 210 -17.13 21.28 6.15
N PHE A 211 -15.90 21.48 5.71
CA PHE A 211 -14.72 21.01 6.40
C PHE A 211 -14.14 22.13 7.27
N THR A 212 -13.87 21.85 8.52
CA THR A 212 -13.15 22.79 9.39
C THR A 212 -11.68 22.43 9.42
N ASP A 213 -10.84 23.34 8.95
CA ASP A 213 -9.38 23.16 8.99
C ASP A 213 -8.90 22.89 10.41
N PHE A 214 -7.94 22.02 10.54
CA PHE A 214 -7.28 21.75 11.82
C PHE A 214 -5.80 21.49 11.64
N THR A 215 -5.05 21.67 12.71
CA THR A 215 -3.60 21.41 12.72
C THR A 215 -3.28 20.15 13.50
N PHE A 216 -2.23 19.46 13.06
CA PHE A 216 -1.66 18.28 13.70
C PHE A 216 -0.14 18.28 13.50
N SER A 217 0.56 17.40 14.19
CA SER A 217 2.00 17.22 14.03
C SER A 217 2.32 15.77 13.64
N PRO A 218 3.39 15.51 12.91
CA PRO A 218 3.95 14.17 12.83
C PRO A 218 4.42 13.71 14.21
N ALA A 219 4.12 12.48 14.59
CA ALA A 219 4.57 11.85 15.84
C ALA A 219 5.83 11.00 15.63
N SER A 220 5.92 10.36 14.46
CA SER A 220 7.04 9.50 14.07
C SER A 220 7.19 9.44 12.55
N ALA A 221 8.25 8.78 12.10
CA ALA A 221 8.44 8.43 10.70
C ALA A 221 8.76 6.94 10.60
N SER A 222 8.27 6.28 9.54
CA SER A 222 8.47 4.85 9.34
C SER A 222 8.60 4.48 7.88
N VAL A 223 9.20 3.31 7.62
CA VAL A 223 9.07 2.63 6.33
C VAL A 223 8.02 1.54 6.48
N TYR A 224 7.06 1.55 5.59
CA TYR A 224 6.05 0.51 5.48
C TYR A 224 6.19 -0.27 4.18
N GLN A 225 5.81 -1.52 4.18
CA GLN A 225 5.41 -2.20 2.96
C GLN A 225 3.94 -1.88 2.71
N PHE A 226 3.66 -1.43 1.48
CA PHE A 226 2.29 -1.14 1.06
C PHE A 226 1.43 -2.40 0.97
N GLY A 227 0.15 -2.25 1.30
CA GLY A 227 -0.92 -3.17 0.92
C GLY A 227 -1.81 -2.58 -0.15
N ASP A 228 -3.00 -3.17 -0.32
CA ASP A 228 -3.98 -2.64 -1.25
C ASP A 228 -4.44 -1.22 -0.87
N PHE A 229 -4.96 -0.50 -1.84
CA PHE A 229 -5.37 0.92 -1.71
C PHE A 229 -4.27 1.87 -1.21
N GLY A 230 -2.99 1.50 -1.34
CA GLY A 230 -1.88 2.31 -0.81
C GLY A 230 -1.83 2.36 0.72
N ALA A 231 -2.41 1.38 1.38
CA ALA A 231 -2.41 1.31 2.84
C ALA A 231 -1.00 0.99 3.38
N ALA A 232 -0.58 1.68 4.44
CA ALA A 232 0.62 1.36 5.20
C ALA A 232 0.34 0.14 6.09
N ARG A 233 0.82 -1.04 5.66
CA ARG A 233 0.47 -2.31 6.26
C ARG A 233 1.56 -2.86 7.18
N ASN A 234 2.62 -3.37 6.60
CA ASN A 234 3.71 -3.99 7.33
C ASN A 234 4.78 -2.96 7.65
N ARG A 235 4.95 -2.63 8.93
CA ARG A 235 5.95 -1.66 9.37
C ARG A 235 7.34 -2.31 9.37
N LEU A 236 8.18 -1.91 8.42
CA LEU A 236 9.52 -2.48 8.20
C LEU A 236 10.59 -1.79 9.06
N LYS A 237 10.46 -0.49 9.29
CA LYS A 237 11.43 0.31 10.05
C LYS A 237 10.74 1.50 10.70
N VAL A 238 11.09 1.79 11.95
CA VAL A 238 10.71 3.03 12.65
C VAL A 238 11.95 3.89 12.81
N PHE A 239 11.82 5.19 12.57
CA PHE A 239 12.87 6.17 12.81
C PHE A 239 12.60 6.95 14.10
N ALA A 240 13.59 7.03 14.96
CA ALA A 240 13.47 7.80 16.18
C ALA A 240 13.41 9.30 15.85
N PRO A 241 12.44 10.05 16.42
CA PRO A 241 12.41 11.50 16.28
C PRO A 241 13.66 12.12 16.89
N LYS A 242 14.11 13.24 16.34
CA LYS A 242 15.18 14.04 16.92
C LYS A 242 14.75 14.50 18.34
N ARG A 243 15.57 14.22 19.32
CA ARG A 243 15.38 14.70 20.70
C ARG A 243 15.83 16.14 20.86
#